data_63d9a0e723f988d346fcf3d13e58b1b8
#
_entry.id   63d9a0e723f988d346fcf3d13e58b1b8
#
_cell.length_a   1.000
_cell.length_b   1.000
_cell.length_c   1.000
_cell.angle_alpha   90.00
_cell.angle_beta   90.00
_cell.angle_gamma   90.00
#
_symmetry.space_group_name_H-M   'P 1'
#
loop_
_entity.id
_entity.type
_entity.pdbx_description
1 polymer ?
#
loop_
_entity_poly.entity_id
_entity_poly.type
_entity_poly.pdbx_seq_one_letter_code
_entity_poly.pdbx_strand_id
1 'polypeptide(L)'
;MAKKQILVLNGPNLNLLGKREPGIYGNDSMASAFATLQERFPKVCLDYYQSNVEGELINKLHEVGFSYDGIVFNAGAYTHTSVALHDAIKAINTPVVEVHISNVYQRETYRHTSLITGACVGVIGGFGMDSYRLAIEALLAL
;
A
#
# COMPACT_ATOMS: atom_id res chain seq x y z
N MET A 1 10.59 -2.67 -24.68
CA MET A 1 9.68 -3.37 -23.77
C MET A 1 8.81 -2.37 -23.01
N ALA A 2 7.56 -2.71 -22.82
CA ALA A 2 6.67 -1.89 -22.03
C ALA A 2 7.16 -1.81 -20.58
N LYS A 3 7.01 -0.65 -19.95
CA LYS A 3 7.32 -0.47 -18.54
C LYS A 3 6.34 -1.27 -17.68
N LYS A 4 6.81 -1.80 -16.57
CA LYS A 4 5.92 -2.37 -15.57
C LYS A 4 5.06 -1.26 -14.94
N GLN A 5 3.78 -1.56 -14.74
CA GLN A 5 2.84 -0.65 -14.08
C GLN A 5 2.55 -1.12 -12.67
N ILE A 6 2.82 -0.25 -11.70
CA ILE A 6 2.58 -0.56 -10.29
C ILE A 6 1.76 0.59 -9.68
N LEU A 7 0.71 0.24 -8.97
CA LEU A 7 -0.11 1.19 -8.23
C LEU A 7 0.33 1.21 -6.77
N VAL A 8 0.55 2.40 -6.24
CA VAL A 8 0.63 2.62 -4.79
C VAL A 8 -0.75 3.06 -4.33
N LEU A 9 -1.40 2.22 -3.53
CA LEU A 9 -2.77 2.42 -3.07
C LEU A 9 -2.78 2.63 -1.57
N ASN A 10 -3.24 3.81 -1.16
CA ASN A 10 -3.29 4.19 0.25
C ASN A 10 -4.73 4.36 0.74
N GLY A 11 -4.98 3.85 1.92
CA GLY A 11 -6.28 3.90 2.60
C GLY A 11 -6.46 5.14 3.46
N PRO A 12 -7.37 5.05 4.47
CA PRO A 12 -7.83 6.20 5.23
C PRO A 12 -6.72 6.88 6.03
N ASN A 13 -6.83 8.19 6.10
CA ASN A 13 -5.97 9.08 6.88
C ASN A 13 -4.54 9.21 6.34
N LEU A 14 -4.17 8.49 5.31
CA LEU A 14 -2.82 8.56 4.73
C LEU A 14 -2.64 9.83 3.88
N ASN A 15 -3.71 10.55 3.60
CA ASN A 15 -3.66 11.89 3.04
C ASN A 15 -3.11 12.92 4.04
N LEU A 16 -3.05 12.57 5.33
CA LEU A 16 -2.58 13.46 6.40
C LEU A 16 -1.13 13.20 6.83
N LEU A 17 -0.39 12.40 6.08
CA LEU A 17 1.03 12.15 6.36
C LEU A 17 1.81 13.47 6.38
N GLY A 18 2.69 13.62 7.38
CA GLY A 18 3.41 14.84 7.63
C GLY A 18 2.71 15.81 8.59
N LYS A 19 1.41 15.60 8.83
CA LYS A 19 0.59 16.44 9.73
C LYS A 19 0.12 15.71 10.97
N ARG A 20 0.06 14.39 10.92
CA ARG A 20 -0.53 13.54 11.95
C ARG A 20 0.58 12.67 12.57
N GLU A 21 0.65 12.67 13.92
CA GLU A 21 1.52 11.78 14.70
C GLU A 21 2.92 11.59 14.08
N PRO A 22 3.73 12.67 13.91
CA PRO A 22 5.03 12.56 13.25
C PRO A 22 5.98 11.55 13.90
N GLY A 23 5.83 11.31 15.21
CA GLY A 23 6.62 10.30 15.92
C GLY A 23 6.37 8.88 15.47
N ILE A 24 5.21 8.61 14.83
CA ILE A 24 4.83 7.28 14.31
C ILE A 24 5.04 7.21 12.81
N TYR A 25 4.59 8.23 12.06
CA TYR A 25 4.52 8.18 10.60
C TYR A 25 5.62 9.01 9.92
N GLY A 26 6.41 9.81 10.68
CA GLY A 26 7.41 10.71 10.13
C GLY A 26 6.83 12.06 9.71
N ASN A 27 7.72 12.94 9.26
CA ASN A 27 7.38 14.31 8.87
C ASN A 27 7.13 14.47 7.36
N ASP A 28 7.47 13.46 6.56
CA ASP A 28 7.35 13.55 5.10
C ASP A 28 5.90 13.40 4.66
N SER A 29 5.50 14.20 3.67
CA SER A 29 4.22 14.02 3.01
C SER A 29 4.27 12.82 2.05
N MET A 30 3.12 12.24 1.76
CA MET A 30 3.05 11.16 0.77
C MET A 30 3.42 11.65 -0.63
N ALA A 31 3.06 12.89 -0.97
CA ALA A 31 3.43 13.47 -2.27
C ALA A 31 4.96 13.51 -2.45
N SER A 32 5.68 13.94 -1.41
CA SER A 32 7.14 14.00 -1.42
C SER A 32 7.75 12.59 -1.52
N ALA A 33 7.23 11.66 -0.73
CA ALA A 33 7.70 10.26 -0.75
C ALA A 33 7.43 9.60 -2.10
N PHE A 34 6.27 9.86 -2.69
CA PHE A 34 5.94 9.29 -4.00
C PHE A 34 6.85 9.82 -5.11
N ALA A 35 7.16 11.14 -5.09
CA ALA A 35 8.10 11.72 -6.04
C ALA A 35 9.49 11.05 -5.93
N THR A 36 9.94 10.78 -4.72
CA THR A 36 11.21 10.07 -4.49
C THR A 36 11.17 8.65 -5.05
N LEU A 37 10.03 7.95 -4.92
CA LEU A 37 9.86 6.62 -5.50
C LEU A 37 9.93 6.66 -7.02
N GLN A 38 9.29 7.65 -7.65
CA GLN A 38 9.34 7.81 -9.10
C GLN A 38 10.77 8.04 -9.61
N GLU A 39 11.56 8.84 -8.88
CA GLU A 39 12.97 9.06 -9.21
C GLU A 39 13.80 7.80 -9.05
N ARG A 40 13.50 7.00 -8.04
CA ARG A 40 14.22 5.75 -7.75
C ARG A 40 13.94 4.66 -8.79
N PHE A 41 12.70 4.64 -9.33
CA PHE A 41 12.27 3.61 -10.27
C PHE A 41 11.90 4.23 -11.62
N PRO A 42 12.88 4.83 -12.35
CA PRO A 42 12.56 5.55 -13.59
C PRO A 42 12.06 4.63 -14.71
N LYS A 43 12.27 3.31 -14.59
CA LYS A 43 11.81 2.33 -15.57
C LYS A 43 10.47 1.70 -15.22
N VAL A 44 9.85 2.14 -14.12
CA VAL A 44 8.55 1.66 -13.67
C VAL A 44 7.53 2.78 -13.82
N CYS A 45 6.36 2.45 -14.34
CA CYS A 45 5.25 3.39 -14.35
C CYS A 45 4.53 3.28 -13.01
N LEU A 46 4.79 4.23 -12.10
CA LEU A 46 4.17 4.27 -10.80
C LEU A 46 2.97 5.20 -10.83
N ASP A 47 1.82 4.69 -10.39
CA ASP A 47 0.60 5.46 -10.19
C ASP A 47 0.26 5.51 -8.71
N TYR A 48 -0.50 6.50 -8.30
CA TYR A 48 -0.90 6.70 -6.92
C TYR A 48 -2.40 6.95 -6.80
N TYR A 49 -3.03 6.30 -5.83
CA TYR A 49 -4.41 6.57 -5.47
C TYR A 49 -4.58 6.48 -3.96
N GLN A 50 -5.34 7.40 -3.39
CA GLN A 50 -5.65 7.41 -1.96
C GLN A 50 -7.13 7.68 -1.77
N SER A 51 -7.76 6.96 -0.85
CA SER A 51 -9.14 7.24 -0.47
C SER A 51 -9.38 6.86 1.00
N ASN A 52 -10.26 7.61 1.64
CA ASN A 52 -10.78 7.29 2.96
C ASN A 52 -11.99 6.36 2.87
N VAL A 53 -12.52 6.16 1.67
CA VAL A 53 -13.77 5.42 1.45
C VAL A 53 -13.44 3.98 1.04
N GLU A 54 -13.86 3.02 1.88
CA GLU A 54 -13.57 1.60 1.64
C GLU A 54 -14.03 1.13 0.26
N GLY A 55 -15.23 1.50 -0.16
CA GLY A 55 -15.76 1.12 -1.47
C GLY A 55 -14.96 1.67 -2.64
N GLU A 56 -14.36 2.85 -2.49
CA GLU A 56 -13.49 3.41 -3.54
C GLU A 56 -12.19 2.63 -3.66
N LEU A 57 -11.67 2.13 -2.54
CA LEU A 57 -10.48 1.27 -2.56
C LEU A 57 -10.79 -0.06 -3.26
N ILE A 58 -11.95 -0.63 -2.99
CA ILE A 58 -12.42 -1.86 -3.66
C ILE A 58 -12.55 -1.61 -5.16
N ASN A 59 -13.19 -0.52 -5.56
CA ASN A 59 -13.36 -0.18 -6.96
C ASN A 59 -12.01 -0.01 -7.67
N LYS A 60 -11.04 0.59 -6.99
CA LYS A 60 -9.70 0.78 -7.56
C LYS A 60 -8.97 -0.55 -7.74
N LEU A 61 -9.08 -1.46 -6.78
CA LEU A 61 -8.53 -2.81 -6.92
C LEU A 61 -9.13 -3.51 -8.14
N HIS A 62 -10.44 -3.43 -8.33
CA HIS A 62 -11.09 -4.02 -9.51
C HIS A 62 -10.61 -3.38 -10.81
N GLU A 63 -10.47 -2.05 -10.81
CA GLU A 63 -10.06 -1.31 -12.01
C GLU A 63 -8.68 -1.74 -12.52
N VAL A 64 -7.71 -1.91 -11.61
CA VAL A 64 -6.32 -2.21 -11.99
C VAL A 64 -5.96 -3.70 -11.86
N GLY A 65 -6.81 -4.47 -11.22
CA GLY A 65 -6.50 -5.82 -10.77
C GLY A 65 -6.31 -6.87 -11.86
N PHE A 66 -6.55 -6.54 -13.12
CA PHE A 66 -6.39 -7.47 -14.24
C PHE A 66 -5.43 -6.95 -15.31
N SER A 67 -4.84 -5.77 -15.10
CA SER A 67 -3.96 -5.15 -16.09
C SER A 67 -2.63 -4.66 -15.53
N TYR A 68 -2.57 -4.27 -14.26
CA TYR A 68 -1.32 -3.81 -13.64
C TYR A 68 -0.43 -4.98 -13.27
N ASP A 69 0.88 -4.71 -13.13
CA ASP A 69 1.88 -5.71 -12.76
C ASP A 69 2.01 -5.90 -11.25
N GLY A 70 1.59 -4.92 -10.48
CA GLY A 70 1.63 -5.01 -9.02
C GLY A 70 0.88 -3.89 -8.34
N ILE A 71 0.50 -4.14 -7.10
CA ILE A 71 -0.16 -3.16 -6.22
C ILE A 71 0.56 -3.16 -4.88
N VAL A 72 1.00 -1.99 -4.45
CA VAL A 72 1.50 -1.74 -3.09
C VAL A 72 0.33 -1.15 -2.31
N PHE A 73 -0.19 -1.91 -1.34
CA PHE A 73 -1.41 -1.53 -0.64
C PHE A 73 -1.19 -1.28 0.83
N ASN A 74 -1.35 -0.02 1.24
CA ASN A 74 -1.42 0.37 2.64
C ASN A 74 -2.87 0.70 2.96
N ALA A 75 -3.59 -0.28 3.49
CA ALA A 75 -5.03 -0.14 3.75
C ALA A 75 -5.34 0.70 5.00
N GLY A 76 -4.31 1.14 5.73
CA GLY A 76 -4.51 1.88 6.97
C GLY A 76 -5.29 1.07 7.98
N ALA A 77 -6.21 1.69 8.68
CA ALA A 77 -7.01 1.00 9.69
C ALA A 77 -7.92 -0.09 9.11
N TYR A 78 -8.28 -0.01 7.85
CA TYR A 78 -9.07 -1.07 7.20
C TYR A 78 -8.34 -2.41 7.14
N THR A 79 -7.03 -2.42 7.29
CA THR A 79 -6.24 -3.66 7.44
C THR A 79 -6.81 -4.58 8.51
N HIS A 80 -7.33 -3.98 9.58
CA HIS A 80 -7.74 -4.70 10.79
C HIS A 80 -9.24 -4.96 10.86
N THR A 81 -10.02 -4.47 9.88
CA THR A 81 -11.48 -4.49 9.95
C THR A 81 -12.17 -4.96 8.66
N SER A 82 -11.50 -4.90 7.51
CA SER A 82 -12.18 -5.07 6.23
C SER A 82 -12.04 -6.47 5.65
N VAL A 83 -13.07 -7.28 5.83
CA VAL A 83 -13.23 -8.54 5.09
C VAL A 83 -13.46 -8.24 3.61
N ALA A 84 -14.15 -7.14 3.29
CA ALA A 84 -14.45 -6.77 1.91
C ALA A 84 -13.18 -6.49 1.09
N LEU A 85 -12.16 -5.85 1.71
CA LEU A 85 -10.88 -5.66 1.03
C LEU A 85 -10.13 -6.97 0.84
N HIS A 86 -10.17 -7.87 1.83
CA HIS A 86 -9.61 -9.22 1.67
C HIS A 86 -10.21 -9.91 0.44
N ASP A 87 -11.53 -9.88 0.33
CA ASP A 87 -12.22 -10.53 -0.77
C ASP A 87 -11.91 -9.88 -2.11
N ALA A 88 -11.78 -8.54 -2.15
CA ALA A 88 -11.41 -7.82 -3.36
C ALA A 88 -10.01 -8.20 -3.84
N ILE A 89 -9.05 -8.32 -2.93
CA ILE A 89 -7.68 -8.72 -3.27
C ILE A 89 -7.68 -10.14 -3.84
N LYS A 90 -8.45 -11.04 -3.26
CA LYS A 90 -8.55 -12.43 -3.76
C LYS A 90 -9.24 -12.53 -5.12
N ALA A 91 -10.08 -11.58 -5.45
CA ALA A 91 -10.85 -11.60 -6.70
C ALA A 91 -10.05 -11.17 -7.92
N ILE A 92 -8.91 -10.51 -7.73
CA ILE A 92 -8.09 -9.96 -8.82
C ILE A 92 -6.87 -10.84 -9.09
N ASN A 93 -6.24 -10.61 -10.26
CA ASN A 93 -5.05 -11.37 -10.67
C ASN A 93 -3.74 -10.66 -10.33
N THR A 94 -3.76 -9.32 -10.26
CA THR A 94 -2.55 -8.54 -9.98
C THR A 94 -2.06 -8.82 -8.56
N PRO A 95 -0.76 -9.15 -8.37
CA PRO A 95 -0.24 -9.41 -7.03
C PRO A 95 -0.25 -8.15 -6.17
N VAL A 96 -0.62 -8.33 -4.90
CA VAL A 96 -0.70 -7.24 -3.92
C VAL A 96 0.30 -7.51 -2.80
N VAL A 97 1.13 -6.50 -2.49
CA VAL A 97 1.98 -6.50 -1.30
C VAL A 97 1.37 -5.53 -0.29
N GLU A 98 1.08 -6.04 0.89
CA GLU A 98 0.60 -5.22 2.01
C GLU A 98 1.75 -4.41 2.60
N VAL A 99 1.53 -3.12 2.86
CA VAL A 99 2.54 -2.23 3.41
C VAL A 99 2.01 -1.51 4.64
N HIS A 100 2.87 -1.35 5.64
CA HIS A 100 2.65 -0.49 6.79
C HIS A 100 3.88 0.39 7.01
N ILE A 101 3.66 1.67 7.32
CA ILE A 101 4.74 2.60 7.62
C ILE A 101 5.33 2.29 8.98
N SER A 102 4.47 2.14 9.99
CA SER A 102 4.88 1.82 11.35
C SER A 102 5.12 0.32 11.54
N ASN A 103 5.85 -0.04 12.59
CA ASN A 103 5.87 -1.41 13.07
C ASN A 103 4.60 -1.63 13.89
N VAL A 104 3.61 -2.29 13.30
CA VAL A 104 2.28 -2.46 13.91
C VAL A 104 2.35 -3.25 15.22
N TYR A 105 3.37 -4.07 15.40
CA TYR A 105 3.54 -4.86 16.63
C TYR A 105 4.03 -4.04 17.83
N GLN A 106 4.45 -2.80 17.59
CA GLN A 106 4.80 -1.85 18.66
C GLN A 106 3.63 -0.96 19.04
N ARG A 107 2.47 -1.16 18.43
CA ARG A 107 1.28 -0.34 18.61
C ARG A 107 0.20 -1.13 19.35
N GLU A 108 -1.03 -0.63 19.35
CA GLU A 108 -2.15 -1.26 20.04
C GLU A 108 -2.39 -2.69 19.55
N THR A 109 -2.83 -3.56 20.46
CA THR A 109 -3.02 -4.99 20.18
C THR A 109 -3.96 -5.23 18.98
N TYR A 110 -5.00 -4.39 18.79
CA TYR A 110 -5.90 -4.58 17.66
C TYR A 110 -5.24 -4.37 16.30
N ARG A 111 -4.02 -3.78 16.25
CA ARG A 111 -3.25 -3.63 15.01
C ARG A 111 -2.35 -4.84 14.70
N HIS A 112 -2.29 -5.82 15.60
CA HIS A 112 -1.42 -6.97 15.42
C HIS A 112 -2.01 -8.02 14.49
N THR A 113 -3.31 -7.96 14.19
CA THR A 113 -3.98 -8.89 13.28
C THR A 113 -4.38 -8.16 12.00
N SER A 114 -3.94 -8.69 10.87
CA SER A 114 -4.35 -8.20 9.56
C SER A 114 -5.39 -9.14 8.97
N LEU A 115 -6.49 -8.59 8.49
CA LEU A 115 -7.51 -9.35 7.76
C LEU A 115 -7.15 -9.52 6.28
N ILE A 116 -6.18 -8.77 5.76
CA ILE A 116 -5.85 -8.79 4.33
C ILE A 116 -4.57 -9.53 3.98
N THR A 117 -3.66 -9.76 4.93
CA THR A 117 -2.35 -10.39 4.65
C THR A 117 -2.50 -11.74 3.95
N GLY A 118 -3.46 -12.53 4.36
CA GLY A 118 -3.69 -13.86 3.77
C GLY A 118 -4.10 -13.84 2.31
N ALA A 119 -4.57 -12.69 1.80
CA ALA A 119 -4.91 -12.50 0.40
C ALA A 119 -3.76 -11.88 -0.41
N CYS A 120 -2.76 -11.31 0.27
CA CYS A 120 -1.60 -10.67 -0.35
C CYS A 120 -0.48 -11.68 -0.59
N VAL A 121 0.45 -11.35 -1.49
CA VAL A 121 1.64 -12.20 -1.72
C VAL A 121 2.66 -12.05 -0.60
N GLY A 122 2.63 -10.95 0.15
CA GLY A 122 3.49 -10.72 1.29
C GLY A 122 3.17 -9.42 2.00
N VAL A 123 3.88 -9.16 3.09
CA VAL A 123 3.70 -7.95 3.91
C VAL A 123 5.04 -7.36 4.30
N ILE A 124 5.14 -6.04 4.25
CA ILE A 124 6.32 -5.27 4.65
C ILE A 124 5.84 -4.14 5.54
N GLY A 125 6.49 -3.97 6.68
CA GLY A 125 6.12 -2.88 7.59
C GLY A 125 7.24 -2.54 8.55
N GLY A 126 7.16 -1.32 9.13
CA GLY A 126 8.04 -0.91 10.19
C GLY A 126 9.29 -0.14 9.77
N PHE A 127 9.47 0.09 8.48
CA PHE A 127 10.65 0.79 7.95
C PHE A 127 10.33 2.23 7.50
N GLY A 128 9.25 2.80 8.04
CA GLY A 128 8.85 4.15 7.65
C GLY A 128 8.42 4.21 6.19
N MET A 129 8.68 5.32 5.55
CA MET A 129 8.35 5.50 4.13
C MET A 129 9.14 4.56 3.21
N ASP A 130 10.30 4.06 3.67
CA ASP A 130 11.09 3.10 2.89
C ASP A 130 10.36 1.77 2.70
N SER A 131 9.35 1.48 3.51
CA SER A 131 8.51 0.29 3.33
C SER A 131 7.89 0.22 1.95
N TYR A 132 7.53 1.37 1.36
CA TYR A 132 7.00 1.43 0.00
C TYR A 132 8.03 1.01 -1.05
N ARG A 133 9.28 1.49 -0.91
CA ARG A 133 10.36 1.09 -1.81
C ARG A 133 10.59 -0.41 -1.77
N LEU A 134 10.64 -0.97 -0.57
CA LEU A 134 10.85 -2.41 -0.36
C LEU A 134 9.72 -3.23 -1.01
N ALA A 135 8.48 -2.75 -0.93
CA ALA A 135 7.35 -3.42 -1.55
C ALA A 135 7.44 -3.40 -3.08
N ILE A 136 7.86 -2.28 -3.66
CA ILE A 136 8.06 -2.17 -5.11
C ILE A 136 9.16 -3.14 -5.55
N GLU A 137 10.29 -3.18 -4.82
CA GLU A 137 11.37 -4.14 -5.10
C GLU A 137 10.87 -5.58 -5.07
N ALA A 138 10.05 -5.92 -4.06
CA ALA A 138 9.48 -7.26 -3.94
C ALA A 138 8.61 -7.61 -5.15
N LEU A 139 7.77 -6.68 -5.60
CA LEU A 139 6.91 -6.89 -6.78
C LEU A 139 7.74 -7.06 -8.06
N LEU A 140 8.80 -6.29 -8.21
CA LEU A 140 9.66 -6.38 -9.39
C LEU A 140 10.44 -7.69 -9.45
N ALA A 141 10.61 -8.36 -8.31
CA ALA A 141 11.32 -9.63 -8.22
C ALA A 141 10.43 -10.86 -8.49
N LEU A 142 9.13 -10.68 -8.61
CA LEU A 142 8.19 -11.79 -8.87
C LEU A 142 8.30 -12.34 -10.29
#